data_9ed72872243143220a4dd7333836a62d
#
_entry.id   9ed72872243143220a4dd7333836a62d
#
_cell.length_a   1.000
_cell.length_b   1.000
_cell.length_c   1.000
_cell.angle_alpha   90.00
_cell.angle_beta   90.00
_cell.angle_gamma   90.00
#
_symmetry.space_group_name_H-M   'P 1'
#
loop_
_entity.id
_entity.type
_entity.pdbx_description
1 polymer ?
#
loop_
_entity_poly.entity_id
_entity_poly.type
_entity_poly.pdbx_seq_one_letter_code
_entity_poly.pdbx_strand_id
1 'polypeptide(L)'
;MVASVRPQEAAQPLRILHVFRAPIGGLFRHVVDLARLQSAAGHRVGIVCDSTTGGSRAEEALRDLLPCLALGATRVPMRRNPHPSDLSAMMSVRDVAERVRAGVLHGHGAKGGVYARLAPVRGDDGVPGPIRAYTPHGGSYNYRPGSLSHRGYMAAEGVLARRTDVFLFESEYVAARHRTFVGEPKCQMRIVHNGIGEAEFVPIAPAADRYDLVYIGELREAKGIPWLLDALAMLRNQGRALRLLMVGSGPDAESLQAYAARLGLAEAVTFEPPQPIRPVLARGRLMVVPSLAESLPYVVLEAAAAGQPLVATNVGGIPEIFGPSAFELVPPRDAGALSGAIAKIFDEPPEARDARCAALSDFVQARFSMTRMGADVLSGYAAAFAARSAAMPSSAVARATAPKSA
;
A
#
# COMPACT_ATOMS: atom_id res chain seq x y z
N MET A 1 -0.59 -33.02 -37.35
CA MET A 1 -1.04 -31.63 -37.60
C MET A 1 -0.91 -30.85 -36.30
N VAL A 2 0.13 -30.05 -36.18
CA VAL A 2 0.35 -29.18 -35.01
C VAL A 2 -0.43 -27.89 -35.27
N ALA A 3 -1.46 -27.65 -34.48
CA ALA A 3 -2.23 -26.38 -34.54
C ALA A 3 -1.30 -25.22 -34.17
N SER A 4 -1.03 -24.35 -35.14
CA SER A 4 -0.30 -23.11 -34.90
C SER A 4 -1.16 -22.20 -34.02
N VAL A 5 -0.75 -22.00 -32.77
CA VAL A 5 -1.28 -20.96 -31.90
C VAL A 5 -0.93 -19.63 -32.58
N ARG A 6 -1.95 -18.89 -33.03
CA ARG A 6 -1.76 -17.52 -33.54
C ARG A 6 -1.13 -16.68 -32.43
N PRO A 7 -0.14 -15.82 -32.75
CA PRO A 7 0.35 -14.85 -31.77
C PRO A 7 -0.82 -14.00 -31.33
N GLN A 8 -1.01 -13.90 -30.00
CA GLN A 8 -1.97 -13.00 -29.39
C GLN A 8 -1.64 -11.58 -29.90
N GLU A 9 -2.57 -10.93 -30.60
CA GLU A 9 -2.42 -9.52 -31.01
C GLU A 9 -2.00 -8.72 -29.78
N ALA A 10 -0.84 -8.06 -29.87
CA ALA A 10 -0.30 -7.27 -28.78
C ALA A 10 -1.32 -6.16 -28.45
N ALA A 11 -1.94 -6.27 -27.30
CA ALA A 11 -2.91 -5.29 -26.85
C ALA A 11 -2.27 -3.88 -26.91
N GLN A 12 -2.99 -2.89 -27.46
CA GLN A 12 -2.46 -1.54 -27.63
C GLN A 12 -1.98 -0.97 -26.27
N PRO A 13 -0.83 -0.26 -26.24
CA PRO A 13 -0.30 0.33 -25.03
C PRO A 13 -1.32 1.25 -24.34
N LEU A 14 -1.66 0.96 -23.09
CA LEU A 14 -2.53 1.80 -22.29
C LEU A 14 -1.82 3.11 -21.90
N ARG A 15 -2.57 4.19 -21.75
CA ARG A 15 -2.12 5.46 -21.21
C ARG A 15 -2.70 5.60 -19.81
N ILE A 16 -1.87 5.35 -18.79
CA ILE A 16 -2.27 5.21 -17.39
C ILE A 16 -1.79 6.42 -16.60
N LEU A 17 -2.70 7.10 -15.91
CA LEU A 17 -2.39 8.22 -15.04
C LEU A 17 -2.72 7.87 -13.59
N HIS A 18 -1.70 7.67 -12.75
CA HIS A 18 -1.85 7.47 -11.32
C HIS A 18 -2.06 8.80 -10.61
N VAL A 19 -3.07 8.87 -9.75
CA VAL A 19 -3.43 10.06 -8.99
C VAL A 19 -3.42 9.74 -7.50
N PHE A 20 -2.57 10.41 -6.73
CA PHE A 20 -2.47 10.20 -5.28
C PHE A 20 -2.03 11.48 -4.57
N ARG A 21 -2.29 11.56 -3.26
CA ARG A 21 -1.87 12.73 -2.50
C ARG A 21 -0.39 12.64 -2.13
N ALA A 22 -0.05 11.93 -1.09
CA ALA A 22 1.26 12.05 -0.46
C ALA A 22 2.29 11.09 -1.09
N PRO A 23 3.39 11.60 -1.67
CA PRO A 23 4.48 10.79 -2.19
C PRO A 23 5.39 10.30 -1.05
N ILE A 24 4.82 9.56 -0.09
CA ILE A 24 5.49 9.00 1.08
C ILE A 24 4.90 7.64 1.47
N GLY A 25 5.70 6.80 2.12
CA GLY A 25 5.26 5.54 2.71
C GLY A 25 4.82 4.47 1.71
N GLY A 26 4.05 3.49 2.20
CA GLY A 26 3.67 2.31 1.42
C GLY A 26 2.82 2.59 0.19
N LEU A 27 1.93 3.60 0.25
CA LEU A 27 1.15 4.01 -0.92
C LEU A 27 2.06 4.51 -2.05
N PHE A 28 3.03 5.36 -1.74
CA PHE A 28 3.96 5.87 -2.74
C PHE A 28 4.82 4.76 -3.34
N ARG A 29 5.33 3.86 -2.48
CA ARG A 29 6.04 2.66 -2.94
C ARG A 29 5.20 1.86 -3.92
N HIS A 30 3.94 1.55 -3.58
CA HIS A 30 3.02 0.82 -4.45
C HIS A 30 2.87 1.48 -5.83
N VAL A 31 2.71 2.82 -5.87
CA VAL A 31 2.60 3.54 -7.15
C VAL A 31 3.89 3.51 -7.95
N VAL A 32 5.05 3.65 -7.29
CA VAL A 32 6.38 3.56 -7.94
C VAL A 32 6.59 2.18 -8.55
N ASP A 33 6.29 1.13 -7.80
CA ASP A 33 6.43 -0.25 -8.25
C ASP A 33 5.49 -0.56 -9.43
N LEU A 34 4.22 -0.13 -9.35
CA LEU A 34 3.27 -0.27 -10.46
C LEU A 34 3.72 0.51 -11.70
N ALA A 35 4.19 1.74 -11.54
CA ALA A 35 4.63 2.55 -12.67
C ALA A 35 5.80 1.90 -13.42
N ARG A 36 6.75 1.31 -12.69
CA ARG A 36 7.87 0.55 -13.27
C ARG A 36 7.38 -0.70 -14.00
N LEU A 37 6.53 -1.50 -13.36
CA LEU A 37 5.97 -2.72 -13.96
C LEU A 37 5.16 -2.43 -15.22
N GLN A 38 4.30 -1.42 -15.19
CA GLN A 38 3.46 -1.03 -16.32
C GLN A 38 4.29 -0.44 -17.47
N SER A 39 5.31 0.35 -17.15
CA SER A 39 6.26 0.87 -18.15
C SER A 39 7.04 -0.27 -18.80
N ALA A 40 7.55 -1.22 -18.02
CA ALA A 40 8.24 -2.41 -18.52
C ALA A 40 7.34 -3.29 -19.37
N ALA A 41 6.03 -3.33 -19.10
CA ALA A 41 5.01 -4.01 -19.92
C ALA A 41 4.62 -3.22 -21.19
N GLY A 42 5.30 -2.09 -21.50
CA GLY A 42 5.08 -1.30 -22.71
C GLY A 42 3.95 -0.26 -22.59
N HIS A 43 3.35 -0.08 -21.41
CA HIS A 43 2.32 0.96 -21.22
C HIS A 43 2.94 2.34 -21.00
N ARG A 44 2.19 3.38 -21.32
CA ARG A 44 2.60 4.77 -21.09
C ARG A 44 2.04 5.24 -19.76
N VAL A 45 2.92 5.53 -18.81
CA VAL A 45 2.54 5.85 -17.43
C VAL A 45 2.83 7.30 -17.11
N GLY A 46 1.99 7.93 -16.30
CA GLY A 46 2.20 9.25 -15.71
C GLY A 46 1.68 9.30 -14.28
N ILE A 47 2.09 10.35 -13.58
CA ILE A 47 1.76 10.55 -12.16
C ILE A 47 1.26 11.98 -11.93
N VAL A 48 0.20 12.11 -11.11
CA VAL A 48 -0.21 13.37 -10.49
C VAL A 48 -0.22 13.20 -8.98
N CYS A 49 0.59 14.00 -8.27
CA CYS A 49 0.69 13.92 -6.82
C CYS A 49 0.83 15.29 -6.15
N ASP A 50 0.78 15.31 -4.81
CA ASP A 50 0.90 16.54 -4.02
C ASP A 50 2.29 17.18 -4.13
N SER A 51 2.30 18.51 -4.27
CA SER A 51 3.52 19.32 -4.30
C SER A 51 4.00 19.78 -2.92
N THR A 52 3.17 19.64 -1.88
CA THR A 52 3.43 20.20 -0.54
C THR A 52 3.96 19.17 0.45
N THR A 53 4.00 17.89 0.08
CA THR A 53 4.46 16.80 0.96
C THR A 53 5.59 16.00 0.32
N GLY A 54 6.34 15.25 1.15
CA GLY A 54 7.38 14.30 0.74
C GLY A 54 8.81 14.85 0.76
N GLY A 55 9.01 16.17 0.70
CA GLY A 55 10.34 16.80 0.77
C GLY A 55 11.32 16.28 -0.29
N SER A 56 12.63 16.43 -0.02
CA SER A 56 13.72 16.03 -0.93
C SER A 56 13.69 14.55 -1.31
N ARG A 57 13.34 13.66 -0.39
CA ARG A 57 13.24 12.21 -0.65
C ARG A 57 12.21 11.88 -1.72
N ALA A 58 11.05 12.52 -1.67
CA ALA A 58 10.03 12.32 -2.71
C ALA A 58 10.47 12.90 -4.06
N GLU A 59 11.20 14.02 -4.04
CA GLU A 59 11.74 14.63 -5.25
C GLU A 59 12.80 13.74 -5.91
N GLU A 60 13.69 13.16 -5.14
CA GLU A 60 14.68 12.17 -5.61
C GLU A 60 13.99 10.94 -6.20
N ALA A 61 13.08 10.32 -5.45
CA ALA A 61 12.37 9.14 -5.92
C ALA A 61 11.52 9.38 -7.18
N LEU A 62 10.90 10.56 -7.30
CA LEU A 62 10.18 10.95 -8.52
C LEU A 62 11.14 11.20 -9.69
N ARG A 63 12.32 11.80 -9.44
CA ARG A 63 13.35 12.00 -10.46
C ARG A 63 13.86 10.67 -11.00
N ASP A 64 14.15 9.71 -10.12
CA ASP A 64 14.58 8.36 -10.48
C ASP A 64 13.52 7.58 -11.25
N LEU A 65 12.24 7.93 -11.06
CA LEU A 65 11.12 7.32 -11.75
C LEU A 65 10.85 7.95 -13.13
N LEU A 66 11.28 9.19 -13.39
CA LEU A 66 11.00 9.90 -14.65
C LEU A 66 11.28 9.09 -15.93
N PRO A 67 12.36 8.29 -16.03
CA PRO A 67 12.61 7.46 -17.22
C PRO A 67 11.48 6.46 -17.51
N CYS A 68 10.71 6.03 -16.50
CA CYS A 68 9.57 5.13 -16.64
C CYS A 68 8.25 5.88 -16.93
N LEU A 69 8.23 7.21 -16.81
CA LEU A 69 7.02 8.02 -16.91
C LEU A 69 6.86 8.71 -18.27
N ALA A 70 6.52 7.93 -19.30
CA ALA A 70 6.31 8.46 -20.66
C ALA A 70 5.22 9.55 -20.76
N LEU A 71 4.34 9.68 -19.75
CA LEU A 71 3.34 10.75 -19.63
C LEU A 71 3.75 11.83 -18.61
N GLY A 72 4.94 11.71 -18.02
CA GLY A 72 5.52 12.65 -17.07
C GLY A 72 4.96 12.55 -15.65
N ALA A 73 5.51 13.39 -14.77
CA ALA A 73 5.05 13.60 -13.40
C ALA A 73 4.61 15.04 -13.22
N THR A 74 3.43 15.25 -12.65
CA THR A 74 2.89 16.57 -12.32
C THR A 74 2.62 16.66 -10.83
N ARG A 75 3.11 17.72 -10.20
CA ARG A 75 2.84 17.98 -8.77
C ARG A 75 1.84 19.12 -8.64
N VAL A 76 0.78 18.89 -7.83
CA VAL A 76 -0.33 19.82 -7.61
C VAL A 76 -0.57 19.95 -6.10
N PRO A 77 -0.82 21.15 -5.55
CA PRO A 77 -1.13 21.27 -4.13
C PRO A 77 -2.39 20.49 -3.74
N MET A 78 -2.24 19.52 -2.82
CA MET A 78 -3.34 18.64 -2.37
C MET A 78 -3.38 18.59 -0.84
N ARG A 79 -4.31 19.29 -0.21
CA ARG A 79 -4.46 19.28 1.24
C ARG A 79 -4.95 17.94 1.77
N ARG A 80 -4.57 17.58 3.00
CA ARG A 80 -4.98 16.32 3.63
C ARG A 80 -6.49 16.26 3.87
N ASN A 81 -7.03 17.30 4.48
CA ASN A 81 -8.46 17.39 4.81
C ASN A 81 -9.26 17.96 3.64
N PRO A 82 -10.58 17.74 3.58
CA PRO A 82 -11.46 18.42 2.62
C PRO A 82 -11.27 19.95 2.67
N HIS A 83 -11.10 20.57 1.51
CA HIS A 83 -10.85 22.00 1.39
C HIS A 83 -11.36 22.54 0.05
N PRO A 84 -11.80 23.82 -0.06
CA PRO A 84 -12.25 24.41 -1.34
C PRO A 84 -11.23 24.28 -2.48
N SER A 85 -9.91 24.29 -2.19
CA SER A 85 -8.86 24.07 -3.19
C SER A 85 -8.87 22.66 -3.82
N ASP A 86 -9.66 21.72 -3.29
CA ASP A 86 -9.82 20.40 -3.90
C ASP A 86 -10.42 20.48 -5.30
N LEU A 87 -11.28 21.50 -5.55
CA LEU A 87 -11.83 21.76 -6.88
C LEU A 87 -10.72 22.13 -7.88
N SER A 88 -9.83 23.03 -7.50
CA SER A 88 -8.67 23.42 -8.34
C SER A 88 -7.74 22.23 -8.59
N ALA A 89 -7.42 21.44 -7.57
CA ALA A 89 -6.60 20.25 -7.72
C ALA A 89 -7.27 19.23 -8.66
N MET A 90 -8.57 19.02 -8.55
CA MET A 90 -9.33 18.14 -9.42
C MET A 90 -9.35 18.63 -10.88
N MET A 91 -9.47 19.94 -11.11
CA MET A 91 -9.38 20.53 -12.45
C MET A 91 -7.98 20.37 -13.03
N SER A 92 -6.93 20.52 -12.22
CA SER A 92 -5.55 20.22 -12.66
C SER A 92 -5.38 18.74 -13.05
N VAL A 93 -5.98 17.80 -12.32
CA VAL A 93 -5.99 16.38 -12.69
C VAL A 93 -6.70 16.18 -14.04
N ARG A 94 -7.85 16.84 -14.27
CA ARG A 94 -8.53 16.82 -15.57
C ARG A 94 -7.61 17.30 -16.68
N ASP A 95 -7.01 18.49 -16.53
CA ASP A 95 -6.20 19.12 -17.57
C ASP A 95 -4.98 18.25 -17.94
N VAL A 96 -4.35 17.60 -16.94
CA VAL A 96 -3.28 16.62 -17.18
C VAL A 96 -3.83 15.41 -17.92
N ALA A 97 -4.95 14.85 -17.48
CA ALA A 97 -5.53 13.64 -18.07
C ALA A 97 -5.93 13.86 -19.54
N GLU A 98 -6.53 14.99 -19.87
CA GLU A 98 -6.90 15.38 -21.25
C GLU A 98 -5.64 15.60 -22.10
N ARG A 99 -4.67 16.38 -21.61
CA ARG A 99 -3.42 16.63 -22.32
C ARG A 99 -2.67 15.35 -22.66
N VAL A 100 -2.61 14.39 -21.72
CA VAL A 100 -1.95 13.10 -21.94
C VAL A 100 -2.88 12.05 -22.57
N ARG A 101 -4.12 12.38 -22.88
CA ARG A 101 -5.15 11.45 -23.39
C ARG A 101 -5.16 10.16 -22.56
N ALA A 102 -5.36 10.27 -21.26
CA ALA A 102 -5.37 9.14 -20.35
C ALA A 102 -6.52 8.18 -20.68
N GLY A 103 -6.23 6.90 -20.89
CA GLY A 103 -7.23 5.84 -21.02
C GLY A 103 -7.64 5.26 -19.67
N VAL A 104 -6.77 5.40 -18.65
CA VAL A 104 -7.03 4.97 -17.28
C VAL A 104 -6.65 6.09 -16.30
N LEU A 105 -7.55 6.45 -15.41
CA LEU A 105 -7.28 7.24 -14.21
C LEU A 105 -7.31 6.32 -13.00
N HIS A 106 -6.15 6.04 -12.42
CA HIS A 106 -6.04 5.19 -11.24
C HIS A 106 -5.80 6.04 -10.00
N GLY A 107 -6.84 6.21 -9.18
CA GLY A 107 -6.78 6.92 -7.91
C GLY A 107 -6.29 6.04 -6.78
N HIS A 108 -5.33 6.54 -5.97
CA HIS A 108 -4.79 5.84 -4.82
C HIS A 108 -5.05 6.60 -3.53
N GLY A 109 -5.56 5.90 -2.51
CA GLY A 109 -5.95 6.46 -1.24
C GLY A 109 -7.15 7.42 -1.36
N ALA A 110 -7.65 7.92 -0.23
CA ALA A 110 -8.89 8.71 -0.21
C ALA A 110 -8.87 9.93 -1.16
N LYS A 111 -7.84 10.78 -1.08
CA LYS A 111 -7.78 12.01 -1.89
C LYS A 111 -7.53 11.74 -3.38
N GLY A 112 -6.56 10.89 -3.72
CA GLY A 112 -6.30 10.50 -5.10
C GLY A 112 -7.53 9.82 -5.72
N GLY A 113 -8.21 8.98 -4.92
CA GLY A 113 -9.46 8.35 -5.32
C GLY A 113 -10.59 9.32 -5.60
N VAL A 114 -10.75 10.38 -4.79
CA VAL A 114 -11.74 11.45 -5.06
C VAL A 114 -11.43 12.14 -6.39
N TYR A 115 -10.19 12.57 -6.58
CA TYR A 115 -9.81 13.33 -7.78
C TYR A 115 -9.92 12.49 -9.06
N ALA A 116 -9.43 11.24 -9.05
CA ALA A 116 -9.53 10.37 -10.21
C ALA A 116 -10.99 10.03 -10.58
N ARG A 117 -11.87 9.87 -9.58
CA ARG A 117 -13.27 9.49 -9.79
C ARG A 117 -14.17 10.68 -10.16
N LEU A 118 -13.83 11.90 -9.73
CA LEU A 118 -14.65 13.10 -9.95
C LEU A 118 -14.10 14.05 -11.03
N ALA A 119 -12.82 13.98 -11.42
CA ALA A 119 -12.28 14.83 -12.48
C ALA A 119 -13.15 14.72 -13.74
N PRO A 120 -13.68 15.85 -14.28
CA PRO A 120 -14.63 15.84 -15.39
C PRO A 120 -13.91 15.66 -16.74
N VAL A 121 -13.15 14.57 -16.87
CA VAL A 121 -12.46 14.18 -18.10
C VAL A 121 -13.49 13.60 -19.06
N ARG A 122 -13.58 14.16 -20.26
CA ARG A 122 -14.45 13.70 -21.33
C ARG A 122 -13.68 12.81 -22.30
N GLY A 123 -14.40 11.96 -22.99
CA GLY A 123 -13.86 11.26 -24.17
C GLY A 123 -13.93 12.14 -25.41
N ASP A 124 -13.15 11.79 -26.42
CA ASP A 124 -13.23 12.43 -27.74
C ASP A 124 -14.41 11.84 -28.53
N ASP A 125 -15.01 12.62 -29.43
CA ASP A 125 -16.10 12.30 -30.35
C ASP A 125 -16.57 10.84 -30.42
N GLY A 126 -17.40 10.43 -29.44
CA GLY A 126 -17.97 9.08 -29.35
C GLY A 126 -17.07 8.03 -28.64
N VAL A 127 -15.86 8.39 -28.27
CA VAL A 127 -14.99 7.52 -27.43
C VAL A 127 -15.28 7.83 -25.96
N PRO A 128 -15.60 6.82 -25.13
CA PRO A 128 -15.79 7.04 -23.69
C PRO A 128 -14.55 7.64 -23.04
N GLY A 129 -14.74 8.47 -22.01
CA GLY A 129 -13.65 8.96 -21.18
C GLY A 129 -12.87 7.84 -20.48
N PRO A 130 -11.81 8.16 -19.73
CA PRO A 130 -10.93 7.16 -19.12
C PRO A 130 -11.67 6.24 -18.17
N ILE A 131 -11.19 4.99 -18.04
CA ILE A 131 -11.59 4.09 -16.95
C ILE A 131 -11.12 4.67 -15.63
N ARG A 132 -11.98 4.59 -14.62
CA ARG A 132 -11.73 5.06 -13.27
C ARG A 132 -11.47 3.88 -12.36
N ALA A 133 -10.20 3.59 -12.12
CA ALA A 133 -9.74 2.57 -11.18
C ALA A 133 -9.46 3.20 -9.80
N TYR A 134 -9.68 2.44 -8.74
CA TYR A 134 -9.46 2.90 -7.37
C TYR A 134 -8.85 1.84 -6.48
N THR A 135 -7.70 2.17 -5.85
CA THR A 135 -7.07 1.41 -4.77
C THR A 135 -7.11 2.23 -3.48
N PRO A 136 -7.84 1.79 -2.44
CA PRO A 136 -8.05 2.56 -1.20
C PRO A 136 -6.80 2.75 -0.34
N HIS A 137 -5.91 1.78 -0.25
CA HIS A 137 -4.76 1.74 0.68
C HIS A 137 -5.17 1.96 2.14
N GLY A 138 -6.26 1.33 2.57
CA GLY A 138 -6.89 1.55 3.87
C GLY A 138 -7.60 2.90 3.98
N GLY A 139 -6.94 4.00 3.67
CA GLY A 139 -7.50 5.35 3.52
C GLY A 139 -8.68 5.66 4.45
N SER A 140 -9.84 5.99 3.85
CA SER A 140 -11.10 6.26 4.54
C SER A 140 -11.64 5.07 5.36
N TYR A 141 -11.28 3.83 5.01
CA TYR A 141 -11.77 2.63 5.68
C TYR A 141 -11.12 2.36 7.04
N ASN A 142 -9.99 3.00 7.36
CA ASN A 142 -9.29 2.80 8.63
C ASN A 142 -9.82 3.68 9.79
N TYR A 143 -10.79 4.56 9.52
CA TYR A 143 -11.43 5.31 10.60
C TYR A 143 -12.24 4.38 11.52
N ARG A 144 -12.31 4.76 12.80
CA ARG A 144 -13.05 3.99 13.83
C ARG A 144 -14.54 3.89 13.43
N PRO A 145 -15.08 2.68 13.30
CA PRO A 145 -16.48 2.46 12.99
C PRO A 145 -17.41 3.22 13.94
N GLY A 146 -18.48 3.79 13.39
CA GLY A 146 -19.48 4.54 14.16
C GLY A 146 -19.11 6.01 14.45
N SER A 147 -17.85 6.42 14.28
CA SER A 147 -17.48 7.84 14.41
C SER A 147 -18.12 8.69 13.30
N LEU A 148 -18.34 10.00 13.58
CA LEU A 148 -18.88 10.93 12.58
C LEU A 148 -18.03 10.98 11.31
N SER A 149 -16.70 11.00 11.48
CA SER A 149 -15.76 10.96 10.36
C SER A 149 -15.93 9.69 9.54
N HIS A 150 -16.01 8.51 10.18
CA HIS A 150 -16.24 7.26 9.48
C HIS A 150 -17.56 7.28 8.69
N ARG A 151 -18.66 7.70 9.31
CA ARG A 151 -19.98 7.78 8.64
C ARG A 151 -19.93 8.72 7.42
N GLY A 152 -19.31 9.90 7.57
CA GLY A 152 -19.16 10.86 6.47
C GLY A 152 -18.31 10.31 5.32
N TYR A 153 -17.18 9.68 5.63
CA TYR A 153 -16.34 9.07 4.59
C TYR A 153 -17.01 7.87 3.90
N MET A 154 -17.72 7.02 4.62
CA MET A 154 -18.43 5.88 4.01
C MET A 154 -19.59 6.35 3.12
N ALA A 155 -20.32 7.38 3.50
CA ALA A 155 -21.33 8.01 2.64
C ALA A 155 -20.70 8.59 1.36
N ALA A 156 -19.56 9.29 1.48
CA ALA A 156 -18.81 9.79 0.33
C ALA A 156 -18.33 8.65 -0.60
N GLU A 157 -17.79 7.57 -0.03
CA GLU A 157 -17.37 6.38 -0.81
C GLU A 157 -18.56 5.75 -1.53
N GLY A 158 -19.76 5.70 -0.93
CA GLY A 158 -20.97 5.22 -1.58
C GLY A 158 -21.38 6.05 -2.82
N VAL A 159 -21.21 7.37 -2.76
CA VAL A 159 -21.43 8.24 -3.93
C VAL A 159 -20.35 8.01 -4.99
N LEU A 160 -19.09 7.94 -4.58
CA LEU A 160 -17.93 7.76 -5.46
C LEU A 160 -17.88 6.38 -6.12
N ALA A 161 -18.43 5.35 -5.46
CA ALA A 161 -18.56 4.02 -6.04
C ALA A 161 -19.34 4.00 -7.36
N ARG A 162 -20.30 4.91 -7.53
CA ARG A 162 -21.08 5.07 -8.79
C ARG A 162 -20.24 5.63 -9.95
N ARG A 163 -19.06 6.16 -9.64
CA ARG A 163 -18.11 6.74 -10.61
C ARG A 163 -16.85 5.87 -10.73
N THR A 164 -16.88 4.66 -10.21
CA THR A 164 -15.76 3.71 -10.23
C THR A 164 -16.07 2.61 -11.25
N ASP A 165 -15.14 2.33 -12.15
CA ASP A 165 -15.26 1.23 -13.12
C ASP A 165 -14.65 -0.06 -12.58
N VAL A 166 -13.60 0.07 -11.73
CA VAL A 166 -12.98 -1.07 -11.06
C VAL A 166 -12.39 -0.69 -9.70
N PHE A 167 -12.72 -1.48 -8.69
CA PHE A 167 -12.03 -1.47 -7.40
C PHE A 167 -10.87 -2.49 -7.43
N LEU A 168 -9.70 -2.04 -7.00
CA LEU A 168 -8.50 -2.86 -6.82
C LEU A 168 -8.12 -2.79 -5.34
N PHE A 169 -8.76 -3.64 -4.53
CA PHE A 169 -8.54 -3.64 -3.09
C PHE A 169 -7.21 -4.31 -2.76
N GLU A 170 -6.36 -3.64 -1.98
CA GLU A 170 -5.05 -4.14 -1.58
C GLU A 170 -5.11 -5.32 -0.60
N SER A 171 -6.29 -5.61 -0.03
CA SER A 171 -6.52 -6.73 0.88
C SER A 171 -7.99 -7.15 0.92
N GLU A 172 -8.24 -8.41 1.28
CA GLU A 172 -9.60 -8.90 1.59
C GLU A 172 -10.21 -8.11 2.76
N TYR A 173 -9.38 -7.73 3.74
CA TYR A 173 -9.81 -6.89 4.86
C TYR A 173 -10.44 -5.58 4.38
N VAL A 174 -9.79 -4.85 3.48
CA VAL A 174 -10.34 -3.57 2.98
C VAL A 174 -11.57 -3.80 2.11
N ALA A 175 -11.59 -4.86 1.30
CA ALA A 175 -12.77 -5.25 0.53
C ALA A 175 -13.96 -5.59 1.44
N ALA A 176 -13.74 -6.35 2.50
CA ALA A 176 -14.78 -6.67 3.49
C ALA A 176 -15.32 -5.42 4.19
N ARG A 177 -14.45 -4.47 4.55
CA ARG A 177 -14.90 -3.19 5.11
C ARG A 177 -15.71 -2.37 4.11
N HIS A 178 -15.34 -2.37 2.83
CA HIS A 178 -16.16 -1.73 1.79
C HIS A 178 -17.56 -2.35 1.75
N ARG A 179 -17.65 -3.70 1.67
CA ARG A 179 -18.94 -4.40 1.67
C ARG A 179 -19.79 -4.07 2.90
N THR A 180 -19.16 -4.07 4.07
CA THR A 180 -19.85 -3.83 5.35
C THR A 180 -20.40 -2.41 5.46
N PHE A 181 -19.66 -1.39 5.03
CA PHE A 181 -19.98 0.01 5.32
C PHE A 181 -20.49 0.82 4.12
N VAL A 182 -20.23 0.34 2.90
CA VAL A 182 -20.65 0.99 1.67
C VAL A 182 -21.62 0.12 0.88
N GLY A 183 -21.43 -1.18 0.90
CA GLY A 183 -22.23 -2.19 0.18
C GLY A 183 -21.43 -2.91 -0.90
N GLU A 184 -22.03 -3.87 -1.59
CA GLU A 184 -21.38 -4.59 -2.68
C GLU A 184 -21.05 -3.64 -3.85
N PRO A 185 -19.81 -3.66 -4.37
CA PRO A 185 -19.46 -2.92 -5.57
C PRO A 185 -20.36 -3.33 -6.76
N LYS A 186 -20.95 -2.34 -7.44
CA LYS A 186 -21.74 -2.57 -8.65
C LYS A 186 -20.90 -2.58 -9.95
N CYS A 187 -19.61 -2.45 -9.82
CA CYS A 187 -18.64 -2.48 -10.90
C CYS A 187 -17.64 -3.64 -10.69
N GLN A 188 -16.65 -3.76 -11.58
CA GLN A 188 -15.61 -4.76 -11.44
C GLN A 188 -14.85 -4.55 -10.12
N MET A 189 -14.44 -5.66 -9.48
CA MET A 189 -13.56 -5.61 -8.32
C MET A 189 -12.54 -6.76 -8.33
N ARG A 190 -11.37 -6.51 -7.79
CA ARG A 190 -10.33 -7.50 -7.55
C ARG A 190 -9.61 -7.24 -6.24
N ILE A 191 -9.15 -8.30 -5.62
CA ILE A 191 -8.12 -8.21 -4.59
C ILE A 191 -6.78 -8.22 -5.30
N VAL A 192 -6.00 -7.16 -5.05
CA VAL A 192 -4.67 -6.96 -5.64
C VAL A 192 -3.71 -6.66 -4.50
N HIS A 193 -3.17 -7.69 -3.92
CA HIS A 193 -2.23 -7.54 -2.81
C HIS A 193 -1.01 -6.69 -3.21
N ASN A 194 -0.46 -5.96 -2.25
CA ASN A 194 0.85 -5.33 -2.40
C ASN A 194 1.89 -6.39 -2.75
N GLY A 195 2.73 -6.11 -3.73
CA GLY A 195 3.79 -7.01 -4.18
C GLY A 195 5.16 -6.55 -3.73
N ILE A 196 6.06 -7.49 -3.53
CA ILE A 196 7.48 -7.25 -3.26
C ILE A 196 8.35 -7.94 -4.29
N GLY A 197 9.54 -7.36 -4.53
CA GLY A 197 10.48 -7.81 -5.56
C GLY A 197 11.34 -8.97 -5.11
N GLU A 198 11.95 -9.66 -6.07
CA GLU A 198 12.85 -10.79 -5.81
C GLU A 198 14.05 -10.42 -4.92
N ALA A 199 14.56 -9.19 -5.04
CA ALA A 199 15.66 -8.72 -4.23
C ALA A 199 15.36 -8.69 -2.72
N GLU A 200 14.09 -8.64 -2.33
CA GLU A 200 13.67 -8.62 -0.92
C GLU A 200 13.72 -10.01 -0.28
N PHE A 201 13.74 -11.08 -1.08
CA PHE A 201 13.92 -12.46 -0.62
C PHE A 201 15.38 -12.89 -0.45
N VAL A 202 16.32 -12.04 -0.85
CA VAL A 202 17.75 -12.31 -0.61
C VAL A 202 18.02 -12.25 0.90
N PRO A 203 18.63 -13.28 1.51
CA PRO A 203 18.95 -13.29 2.93
C PRO A 203 19.76 -12.05 3.35
N ILE A 204 19.48 -11.56 4.54
CA ILE A 204 20.17 -10.41 5.11
C ILE A 204 21.29 -10.88 6.02
N ALA A 205 22.54 -10.51 5.70
CA ALA A 205 23.66 -10.75 6.59
C ALA A 205 23.49 -9.93 7.89
N PRO A 206 23.54 -10.58 9.07
CA PRO A 206 23.42 -9.88 10.34
C PRO A 206 24.57 -8.88 10.57
N ALA A 207 24.26 -7.70 11.11
CA ALA A 207 25.28 -6.76 11.57
C ALA A 207 26.03 -7.30 12.82
N ALA A 208 27.27 -6.82 13.03
CA ALA A 208 28.09 -7.25 14.18
C ALA A 208 27.47 -6.84 15.53
N ASP A 209 26.98 -5.60 15.65
CA ASP A 209 26.22 -5.13 16.81
C ASP A 209 24.73 -5.08 16.49
N ARG A 210 23.94 -5.93 17.12
CA ARG A 210 22.50 -6.03 16.90
C ARG A 210 21.70 -5.68 18.13
N TYR A 211 20.60 -5.00 17.88
CA TYR A 211 19.51 -4.88 18.84
C TYR A 211 18.72 -6.18 18.92
N ASP A 212 18.12 -6.43 20.06
CA ASP A 212 17.23 -7.59 20.21
C ASP A 212 15.95 -7.38 19.43
N LEU A 213 15.38 -6.18 19.51
CA LEU A 213 14.15 -5.80 18.86
C LEU A 213 14.38 -4.65 17.88
N VAL A 214 13.65 -4.67 16.75
CA VAL A 214 13.53 -3.50 15.85
C VAL A 214 12.07 -3.18 15.58
N TYR A 215 11.80 -1.89 15.52
CA TYR A 215 10.55 -1.32 15.00
C TYR A 215 10.88 -0.39 13.83
N ILE A 216 10.11 -0.49 12.74
CA ILE A 216 10.27 0.36 11.56
C ILE A 216 8.90 0.88 11.16
N GLY A 217 8.72 2.21 11.16
CA GLY A 217 7.47 2.81 10.72
C GLY A 217 7.26 4.23 11.18
N GLU A 218 6.10 4.79 10.82
CA GLU A 218 5.68 6.10 11.28
C GLU A 218 5.45 6.08 12.81
N LEU A 219 5.96 7.10 13.51
CA LEU A 219 5.79 7.23 14.96
C LEU A 219 4.46 7.95 15.24
N ARG A 220 3.37 7.18 15.32
CA ARG A 220 2.01 7.67 15.59
C ARG A 220 1.14 6.63 16.28
N GLU A 221 0.06 7.09 16.93
CA GLU A 221 -0.88 6.29 17.73
C GLU A 221 -1.33 4.99 17.03
N ALA A 222 -1.71 5.06 15.74
CA ALA A 222 -2.20 3.89 15.00
C ALA A 222 -1.18 2.75 14.86
N LYS A 223 0.10 3.01 15.16
CA LYS A 223 1.17 2.01 15.13
C LYS A 223 1.38 1.30 16.47
N GLY A 224 0.64 1.66 17.52
CA GLY A 224 0.59 0.92 18.77
C GLY A 224 1.90 0.85 19.55
N ILE A 225 2.81 1.80 19.30
CA ILE A 225 4.16 1.82 19.90
C ILE A 225 4.15 1.83 21.44
N PRO A 226 3.22 2.55 22.13
CA PRO A 226 3.15 2.49 23.59
C PRO A 226 3.04 1.07 24.13
N TRP A 227 2.28 0.18 23.47
CA TRP A 227 2.12 -1.22 23.86
C TRP A 227 3.42 -2.04 23.72
N LEU A 228 4.28 -1.69 22.73
CA LEU A 228 5.61 -2.27 22.60
C LEU A 228 6.54 -1.81 23.73
N LEU A 229 6.49 -0.55 24.09
CA LEU A 229 7.28 -0.01 25.21
C LEU A 229 6.84 -0.63 26.56
N ASP A 230 5.54 -0.79 26.78
CA ASP A 230 5.01 -1.51 27.95
C ASP A 230 5.46 -2.96 27.98
N ALA A 231 5.39 -3.67 26.84
CA ALA A 231 5.87 -5.05 26.72
C ALA A 231 7.37 -5.16 27.02
N LEU A 232 8.18 -4.22 26.53
CA LEU A 232 9.61 -4.17 26.81
C LEU A 232 9.89 -3.93 28.31
N ALA A 233 9.14 -3.05 28.98
CA ALA A 233 9.23 -2.85 30.42
C ALA A 233 8.86 -4.11 31.20
N MET A 234 7.80 -4.83 30.78
CA MET A 234 7.42 -6.12 31.38
C MET A 234 8.54 -7.17 31.26
N LEU A 235 9.16 -7.28 30.07
CA LEU A 235 10.28 -8.20 29.83
C LEU A 235 11.49 -7.86 30.71
N ARG A 236 11.79 -6.57 30.86
CA ARG A 236 12.88 -6.12 31.74
C ARG A 236 12.61 -6.47 33.20
N ASN A 237 11.36 -6.31 33.67
CA ASN A 237 10.99 -6.73 35.03
C ASN A 237 11.06 -8.23 35.25
N GLN A 238 11.01 -9.02 34.17
CA GLN A 238 11.22 -10.48 34.17
C GLN A 238 12.73 -10.87 34.05
N GLY A 239 13.65 -9.90 34.13
CA GLY A 239 15.09 -10.10 34.01
C GLY A 239 15.63 -10.20 32.59
N ARG A 240 14.81 -9.88 31.56
CA ARG A 240 15.23 -9.87 30.15
C ARG A 240 15.61 -8.45 29.72
N ALA A 241 16.87 -8.11 29.78
CA ALA A 241 17.42 -6.79 29.44
C ALA A 241 17.57 -6.64 27.91
N LEU A 242 16.45 -6.57 27.17
CA LEU A 242 16.43 -6.44 25.71
C LEU A 242 16.63 -4.99 25.26
N ARG A 243 17.35 -4.79 24.14
CA ARG A 243 17.55 -3.49 23.48
C ARG A 243 16.63 -3.36 22.27
N LEU A 244 15.96 -2.20 22.13
CA LEU A 244 15.04 -1.88 21.03
C LEU A 244 15.59 -0.74 20.18
N LEU A 245 15.68 -0.96 18.86
CA LEU A 245 15.91 0.08 17.86
C LEU A 245 14.57 0.50 17.23
N MET A 246 14.24 1.78 17.36
CA MET A 246 13.06 2.41 16.74
C MET A 246 13.48 3.30 15.59
N VAL A 247 13.11 2.92 14.36
CA VAL A 247 13.46 3.68 13.15
C VAL A 247 12.22 4.28 12.52
N GLY A 248 12.16 5.61 12.49
CA GLY A 248 11.04 6.32 11.90
C GLY A 248 10.95 7.78 12.32
N SER A 249 9.88 8.41 11.86
CA SER A 249 9.49 9.75 12.28
C SER A 249 7.96 9.84 12.34
N GLY A 250 7.45 10.82 13.07
CA GLY A 250 6.01 11.02 13.18
C GLY A 250 5.64 12.01 14.25
N PRO A 251 4.36 12.39 14.33
CA PRO A 251 3.89 13.40 15.26
C PRO A 251 4.08 13.02 16.74
N ASP A 252 4.19 11.71 17.04
CA ASP A 252 4.26 11.23 18.42
C ASP A 252 5.71 10.95 18.87
N ALA A 253 6.74 11.30 18.07
CA ALA A 253 8.13 10.97 18.36
C ALA A 253 8.59 11.43 19.75
N GLU A 254 8.39 12.71 20.08
CA GLU A 254 8.79 13.28 21.36
C GLU A 254 8.03 12.65 22.55
N SER A 255 6.71 12.44 22.38
CA SER A 255 5.88 11.83 23.42
C SER A 255 6.27 10.37 23.69
N LEU A 256 6.68 9.62 22.67
CA LEU A 256 7.16 8.24 22.78
C LEU A 256 8.52 8.17 23.48
N GLN A 257 9.45 9.10 23.18
CA GLN A 257 10.72 9.21 23.90
C GLN A 257 10.49 9.51 25.39
N ALA A 258 9.64 10.49 25.70
CA ALA A 258 9.26 10.79 27.07
C ALA A 258 8.57 9.61 27.75
N TYR A 259 7.76 8.83 27.04
CA TYR A 259 7.12 7.64 27.57
C TYR A 259 8.14 6.54 27.89
N ALA A 260 9.07 6.25 27.00
CA ALA A 260 10.15 5.30 27.24
C ALA A 260 10.98 5.68 28.47
N ALA A 261 11.31 6.97 28.63
CA ALA A 261 12.03 7.46 29.83
C ALA A 261 11.24 7.25 31.12
N ARG A 262 9.93 7.50 31.13
CA ARG A 262 9.06 7.23 32.32
C ARG A 262 9.00 5.76 32.71
N LEU A 263 9.11 4.85 31.72
CA LEU A 263 9.17 3.41 31.95
C LEU A 263 10.58 2.92 32.37
N GLY A 264 11.57 3.81 32.51
CA GLY A 264 12.95 3.45 32.82
C GLY A 264 13.69 2.76 31.66
N LEU A 265 13.25 3.03 30.42
CA LEU A 265 13.79 2.38 29.21
C LEU A 265 14.73 3.31 28.40
N ALA A 266 15.14 4.47 28.93
CA ALA A 266 15.95 5.45 28.21
C ALA A 266 17.22 4.85 27.59
N GLU A 267 17.92 3.97 28.32
CA GLU A 267 19.13 3.29 27.85
C GLU A 267 18.87 2.04 27.00
N ALA A 268 17.63 1.55 27.01
CA ALA A 268 17.25 0.33 26.28
C ALA A 268 16.63 0.62 24.88
N VAL A 269 16.19 1.85 24.64
CA VAL A 269 15.50 2.24 23.42
C VAL A 269 16.27 3.32 22.66
N THR A 270 16.71 3.02 21.46
CA THR A 270 17.36 3.97 20.55
C THR A 270 16.38 4.44 19.47
N PHE A 271 16.25 5.74 19.28
CA PHE A 271 15.43 6.34 18.24
C PHE A 271 16.31 6.85 17.10
N GLU A 272 16.02 6.45 15.87
CA GLU A 272 16.73 6.88 14.68
C GLU A 272 15.77 7.41 13.60
N PRO A 273 16.22 8.33 12.74
CA PRO A 273 15.41 8.84 11.63
C PRO A 273 15.09 7.72 10.63
N PRO A 274 14.09 7.92 9.74
CA PRO A 274 13.72 6.96 8.72
C PRO A 274 14.90 6.52 7.85
N GLN A 275 15.04 5.23 7.62
CA GLN A 275 16.09 4.59 6.83
C GLN A 275 15.49 3.51 5.92
N PRO A 276 16.23 3.03 4.88
CA PRO A 276 15.85 1.83 4.14
C PRO A 276 15.73 0.62 5.07
N ILE A 277 14.74 -0.24 4.82
CA ILE A 277 14.39 -1.30 5.76
C ILE A 277 15.49 -2.37 5.91
N ARG A 278 16.11 -2.82 4.81
CA ARG A 278 17.07 -3.94 4.84
C ARG A 278 18.28 -3.70 5.75
N PRO A 279 18.96 -2.52 5.72
CA PRO A 279 20.01 -2.20 6.69
C PRO A 279 19.55 -2.21 8.15
N VAL A 280 18.28 -1.82 8.39
CA VAL A 280 17.72 -1.84 9.76
C VAL A 280 17.41 -3.26 10.20
N LEU A 281 16.85 -4.11 9.35
CA LEU A 281 16.62 -5.53 9.64
C LEU A 281 17.93 -6.25 9.96
N ALA A 282 19.05 -5.93 9.29
CA ALA A 282 20.37 -6.48 9.61
C ALA A 282 20.81 -6.20 11.06
N ARG A 283 20.33 -5.10 11.65
CA ARG A 283 20.66 -4.65 13.01
C ARG A 283 19.68 -5.18 14.07
N GLY A 284 18.66 -5.94 13.69
CA GLY A 284 17.68 -6.52 14.61
C GLY A 284 17.68 -8.04 14.62
N ARG A 285 17.39 -8.63 15.78
CA ARG A 285 17.18 -10.09 15.92
C ARG A 285 15.72 -10.46 15.70
N LEU A 286 14.80 -9.57 16.07
CA LEU A 286 13.35 -9.75 15.98
C LEU A 286 12.70 -8.42 15.58
N MET A 287 11.89 -8.41 14.53
CA MET A 287 11.05 -7.24 14.20
C MET A 287 9.71 -7.31 14.92
N VAL A 288 9.24 -6.19 15.47
CA VAL A 288 7.95 -6.11 16.15
C VAL A 288 7.06 -5.06 15.46
N VAL A 289 5.84 -5.48 15.13
CA VAL A 289 4.81 -4.61 14.47
C VAL A 289 3.55 -4.58 15.35
N PRO A 290 3.50 -3.68 16.36
CA PRO A 290 2.43 -3.65 17.36
C PRO A 290 1.20 -2.84 16.91
N SER A 291 0.98 -2.72 15.62
CA SER A 291 0.00 -1.82 15.01
C SER A 291 -1.43 -2.02 15.52
N LEU A 292 -2.19 -0.92 15.59
CA LEU A 292 -3.61 -0.93 15.94
C LEU A 292 -4.52 -0.94 14.70
N ALA A 293 -3.98 -0.54 13.56
CA ALA A 293 -4.69 -0.52 12.28
C ALA A 293 -3.68 -0.59 11.11
N GLU A 294 -3.94 -1.49 10.19
CA GLU A 294 -3.20 -1.64 8.92
C GLU A 294 -4.18 -1.98 7.79
N SER A 295 -3.75 -1.77 6.54
CA SER A 295 -4.45 -2.35 5.39
C SER A 295 -3.73 -3.60 4.88
N LEU A 296 -2.55 -3.43 4.30
CA LEU A 296 -1.61 -4.51 3.96
C LEU A 296 -0.18 -3.93 4.02
N PRO A 297 0.49 -4.01 5.19
CA PRO A 297 1.73 -3.27 5.43
C PRO A 297 2.94 -3.86 4.71
N TYR A 298 3.62 -3.04 3.92
CA TYR A 298 4.87 -3.43 3.25
C TYR A 298 5.95 -3.89 4.22
N VAL A 299 6.10 -3.24 5.37
CA VAL A 299 7.14 -3.58 6.35
C VAL A 299 7.02 -5.03 6.87
N VAL A 300 5.80 -5.56 6.95
CA VAL A 300 5.55 -6.97 7.32
C VAL A 300 5.93 -7.90 6.17
N LEU A 301 5.55 -7.55 4.93
CA LEU A 301 5.94 -8.30 3.74
C LEU A 301 7.46 -8.35 3.58
N GLU A 302 8.13 -7.21 3.75
CA GLU A 302 9.60 -7.07 3.64
C GLU A 302 10.34 -7.89 4.70
N ALA A 303 9.88 -7.84 5.95
CA ALA A 303 10.46 -8.60 7.03
C ALA A 303 10.26 -10.12 6.82
N ALA A 304 9.05 -10.53 6.43
CA ALA A 304 8.74 -11.92 6.14
C ALA A 304 9.56 -12.45 4.96
N ALA A 305 9.66 -11.68 3.86
CA ALA A 305 10.46 -12.04 2.69
C ALA A 305 11.96 -12.21 3.03
N ALA A 306 12.48 -11.33 3.89
CA ALA A 306 13.87 -11.41 4.35
C ALA A 306 14.15 -12.57 5.32
N GLY A 307 13.14 -13.37 5.68
CA GLY A 307 13.27 -14.42 6.69
C GLY A 307 13.53 -13.88 8.11
N GLN A 308 13.17 -12.62 8.37
CA GLN A 308 13.35 -12.00 9.67
C GLN A 308 12.32 -12.57 10.68
N PRO A 309 12.73 -13.00 11.88
CA PRO A 309 11.78 -13.29 12.94
C PRO A 309 10.85 -12.08 13.19
N LEU A 310 9.55 -12.34 13.32
CA LEU A 310 8.53 -11.31 13.31
C LEU A 310 7.44 -11.60 14.35
N VAL A 311 7.13 -10.59 15.17
CA VAL A 311 5.94 -10.55 16.02
C VAL A 311 5.05 -9.41 15.56
N ALA A 312 3.80 -9.70 15.25
CA ALA A 312 2.85 -8.71 14.78
C ALA A 312 1.47 -8.87 15.41
N THR A 313 0.70 -7.78 15.41
CA THR A 313 -0.68 -7.78 15.89
C THR A 313 -1.66 -8.29 14.85
N ASN A 314 -2.75 -8.90 15.29
CA ASN A 314 -3.86 -9.38 14.47
C ASN A 314 -4.77 -8.21 14.07
N VAL A 315 -4.32 -7.40 13.10
CA VAL A 315 -5.09 -6.26 12.60
C VAL A 315 -4.99 -6.12 11.09
N GLY A 316 -6.06 -5.63 10.49
CA GLY A 316 -6.09 -5.32 9.05
C GLY A 316 -5.83 -6.53 8.17
N GLY A 317 -4.97 -6.37 7.17
CA GLY A 317 -4.53 -7.42 6.27
C GLY A 317 -3.27 -8.17 6.74
N ILE A 318 -2.77 -7.94 7.97
CA ILE A 318 -1.63 -8.70 8.51
C ILE A 318 -1.92 -10.22 8.52
N PRO A 319 -3.13 -10.69 8.92
CA PRO A 319 -3.46 -12.12 8.83
C PRO A 319 -3.35 -12.70 7.41
N GLU A 320 -3.59 -11.91 6.38
CA GLU A 320 -3.45 -12.35 4.98
C GLU A 320 -1.98 -12.62 4.62
N ILE A 321 -1.05 -11.83 5.20
CA ILE A 321 0.40 -12.00 5.02
C ILE A 321 0.90 -13.25 5.76
N PHE A 322 0.41 -13.48 6.98
CA PHE A 322 0.78 -14.66 7.78
C PHE A 322 0.13 -15.95 7.27
N GLY A 323 -1.02 -15.86 6.58
CA GLY A 323 -1.70 -17.01 6.01
C GLY A 323 -1.92 -18.14 7.03
N PRO A 324 -1.38 -19.36 6.80
CA PRO A 324 -1.52 -20.48 7.76
C PRO A 324 -0.96 -20.20 9.16
N SER A 325 -0.01 -19.28 9.28
CA SER A 325 0.61 -18.90 10.57
C SER A 325 -0.12 -17.73 11.26
N ALA A 326 -1.32 -17.33 10.79
CA ALA A 326 -2.07 -16.21 11.37
C ALA A 326 -2.45 -16.43 12.85
N PHE A 327 -2.45 -17.67 13.34
CA PHE A 327 -2.66 -18.00 14.74
C PHE A 327 -1.53 -17.53 15.68
N GLU A 328 -0.35 -17.19 15.13
CA GLU A 328 0.78 -16.64 15.88
C GLU A 328 0.64 -15.13 16.16
N LEU A 329 -0.31 -14.46 15.50
CA LEU A 329 -0.56 -13.03 15.67
C LEU A 329 -1.15 -12.73 17.05
N VAL A 330 -0.70 -11.64 17.65
CA VAL A 330 -1.14 -11.23 19.00
C VAL A 330 -2.31 -10.23 18.93
N PRO A 331 -3.18 -10.18 19.94
CA PRO A 331 -4.21 -9.15 20.02
C PRO A 331 -3.61 -7.74 20.03
N PRO A 332 -4.20 -6.75 19.36
CA PRO A 332 -3.79 -5.36 19.50
C PRO A 332 -4.14 -4.82 20.90
N ARG A 333 -3.38 -3.84 21.39
CA ARG A 333 -3.54 -3.23 22.72
C ARG A 333 -3.32 -4.20 23.88
N ASP A 334 -2.48 -5.21 23.71
CA ASP A 334 -2.17 -6.19 24.73
C ASP A 334 -0.64 -6.33 24.88
N ALA A 335 -0.08 -5.56 25.83
CA ALA A 335 1.36 -5.60 26.13
C ALA A 335 1.80 -6.94 26.71
N GLY A 336 0.92 -7.64 27.44
CA GLY A 336 1.18 -8.95 28.02
C GLY A 336 1.33 -10.01 26.92
N ALA A 337 0.36 -10.08 26.00
CA ALA A 337 0.44 -10.98 24.84
C ALA A 337 1.68 -10.66 23.97
N LEU A 338 2.00 -9.38 23.77
CA LEU A 338 3.16 -8.96 23.01
C LEU A 338 4.48 -9.38 23.68
N SER A 339 4.60 -9.16 25.01
CA SER A 339 5.78 -9.57 25.78
C SER A 339 5.96 -11.11 25.78
N GLY A 340 4.86 -11.86 25.94
CA GLY A 340 4.87 -13.33 25.86
C GLY A 340 5.30 -13.85 24.49
N ALA A 341 4.80 -13.26 23.40
CA ALA A 341 5.20 -13.62 22.04
C ALA A 341 6.69 -13.32 21.78
N ILE A 342 7.19 -12.17 22.24
CA ILE A 342 8.61 -11.81 22.14
C ILE A 342 9.46 -12.82 22.93
N ALA A 343 9.10 -13.13 24.18
CA ALA A 343 9.82 -14.09 25.00
C ALA A 343 9.88 -15.47 24.33
N LYS A 344 8.74 -15.96 23.81
CA LYS A 344 8.65 -17.23 23.08
C LYS A 344 9.65 -17.33 21.94
N ILE A 345 9.78 -16.26 21.11
CA ILE A 345 10.74 -16.25 19.99
C ILE A 345 12.19 -16.35 20.45
N PHE A 346 12.54 -15.70 21.58
CA PHE A 346 13.89 -15.79 22.13
C PHE A 346 14.20 -17.14 22.82
N ASP A 347 13.17 -17.79 23.32
CA ASP A 347 13.30 -19.12 23.98
C ASP A 347 13.18 -20.27 22.97
N GLU A 348 12.73 -20.01 21.75
CA GLU A 348 12.58 -21.01 20.68
C GLU A 348 13.96 -21.47 20.18
N PRO A 349 14.15 -22.81 19.98
CA PRO A 349 15.36 -23.30 19.32
C PRO A 349 15.63 -22.65 17.98
N PRO A 350 16.89 -22.30 17.67
CA PRO A 350 17.22 -21.60 16.41
C PRO A 350 16.67 -22.32 15.17
N GLU A 351 16.78 -23.64 15.10
CA GLU A 351 16.34 -24.42 13.95
C GLU A 351 14.80 -24.32 13.72
N ALA A 352 14.03 -24.36 14.82
CA ALA A 352 12.57 -24.23 14.76
C ALA A 352 12.16 -22.83 14.33
N ARG A 353 12.81 -21.80 14.88
CA ARG A 353 12.59 -20.40 14.50
C ARG A 353 12.93 -20.17 13.01
N ASP A 354 14.08 -20.66 12.54
CA ASP A 354 14.51 -20.47 11.16
C ASP A 354 13.58 -21.21 10.19
N ALA A 355 13.13 -22.43 10.52
CA ALA A 355 12.14 -23.15 9.72
C ALA A 355 10.80 -22.40 9.63
N ARG A 356 10.35 -21.80 10.73
CA ARG A 356 9.12 -20.99 10.76
C ARG A 356 9.27 -19.72 9.90
N CYS A 357 10.41 -19.03 9.99
CA CYS A 357 10.68 -17.85 9.16
C CYS A 357 10.75 -18.22 7.66
N ALA A 358 11.39 -19.34 7.32
CA ALA A 358 11.44 -19.84 5.96
C ALA A 358 10.03 -20.16 5.41
N ALA A 359 9.19 -20.86 6.16
CA ALA A 359 7.83 -21.17 5.77
C ALA A 359 6.98 -19.91 5.52
N LEU A 360 7.14 -18.85 6.32
CA LEU A 360 6.47 -17.57 6.11
C LEU A 360 7.01 -16.86 4.86
N SER A 361 8.32 -16.88 4.63
CA SER A 361 8.96 -16.31 3.44
C SER A 361 8.46 -16.99 2.16
N ASP A 362 8.42 -18.32 2.13
CA ASP A 362 7.91 -19.10 0.99
C ASP A 362 6.43 -18.77 0.71
N PHE A 363 5.62 -18.66 1.75
CA PHE A 363 4.20 -18.29 1.60
C PHE A 363 4.06 -16.88 1.01
N VAL A 364 4.86 -15.92 1.49
CA VAL A 364 4.85 -14.54 0.98
C VAL A 364 5.34 -14.51 -0.47
N GLN A 365 6.38 -15.24 -0.82
CA GLN A 365 6.90 -15.32 -2.18
C GLN A 365 5.85 -15.84 -3.17
N ALA A 366 5.10 -16.86 -2.78
CA ALA A 366 4.08 -17.47 -3.63
C ALA A 366 2.87 -16.53 -3.87
N ARG A 367 2.57 -15.61 -2.95
CA ARG A 367 1.30 -14.84 -3.00
C ARG A 367 1.46 -13.34 -3.22
N PHE A 368 2.58 -12.75 -2.82
CA PHE A 368 2.77 -11.30 -2.75
C PHE A 368 3.90 -10.81 -3.67
N SER A 369 4.05 -11.41 -4.86
CA SER A 369 5.07 -10.99 -5.82
C SER A 369 4.65 -9.72 -6.58
N MET A 370 5.61 -8.86 -6.92
CA MET A 370 5.41 -7.68 -7.78
C MET A 370 4.82 -8.05 -9.14
N THR A 371 5.27 -9.15 -9.74
CA THR A 371 4.77 -9.64 -11.04
C THR A 371 3.27 -9.92 -10.97
N ARG A 372 2.82 -10.60 -9.91
CA ARG A 372 1.40 -10.89 -9.69
C ARG A 372 0.60 -9.60 -9.48
N MET A 373 1.08 -8.69 -8.63
CA MET A 373 0.43 -7.40 -8.39
C MET A 373 0.22 -6.64 -9.70
N GLY A 374 1.25 -6.54 -10.55
CA GLY A 374 1.17 -5.86 -11.84
C GLY A 374 0.17 -6.52 -12.80
N ALA A 375 0.20 -7.85 -12.90
CA ALA A 375 -0.72 -8.62 -13.75
C ALA A 375 -2.18 -8.49 -13.29
N ASP A 376 -2.43 -8.54 -11.97
CA ASP A 376 -3.77 -8.41 -11.41
C ASP A 376 -4.35 -7.00 -11.61
N VAL A 377 -3.53 -5.94 -11.50
CA VAL A 377 -3.95 -4.55 -11.82
C VAL A 377 -4.33 -4.43 -13.29
N LEU A 378 -3.48 -4.89 -14.22
CA LEU A 378 -3.75 -4.82 -15.66
C LEU A 378 -4.99 -5.63 -16.05
N SER A 379 -5.17 -6.81 -15.45
CA SER A 379 -6.37 -7.62 -15.63
C SER A 379 -7.63 -6.93 -15.12
N GLY A 380 -7.53 -6.17 -14.03
CA GLY A 380 -8.62 -5.33 -13.53
C GLY A 380 -9.01 -4.22 -14.52
N TYR A 381 -8.02 -3.55 -15.12
CA TYR A 381 -8.31 -2.56 -16.17
C TYR A 381 -8.97 -3.21 -17.40
N ALA A 382 -8.46 -4.35 -17.85
CA ALA A 382 -9.04 -5.07 -18.99
C ALA A 382 -10.51 -5.48 -18.73
N ALA A 383 -10.82 -5.97 -17.53
CA ALA A 383 -12.18 -6.31 -17.14
C ALA A 383 -13.11 -5.08 -17.14
N ALA A 384 -12.60 -3.92 -16.69
CA ALA A 384 -13.37 -2.67 -16.71
C ALA A 384 -13.62 -2.17 -18.14
N PHE A 385 -12.62 -2.25 -19.03
CA PHE A 385 -12.82 -1.93 -20.45
C PHE A 385 -13.85 -2.85 -21.10
N ALA A 386 -13.77 -4.16 -20.88
CA ALA A 386 -14.72 -5.13 -21.41
C ALA A 386 -16.16 -4.86 -20.90
N ALA A 387 -16.33 -4.61 -19.60
CA ALA A 387 -17.64 -4.31 -19.02
C ALA A 387 -18.25 -3.01 -19.62
N ARG A 388 -17.41 -1.98 -19.81
CA ARG A 388 -17.86 -0.72 -20.42
C ARG A 388 -18.25 -0.91 -21.90
N SER A 389 -17.46 -1.68 -22.67
CA SER A 389 -17.77 -1.96 -24.07
C SER A 389 -19.07 -2.77 -24.22
N ALA A 390 -19.32 -3.73 -23.33
CA ALA A 390 -20.56 -4.51 -23.33
C ALA A 390 -21.81 -3.67 -22.97
N ALA A 391 -21.65 -2.58 -22.21
CA ALA A 391 -22.74 -1.68 -21.85
C ALA A 391 -23.05 -0.61 -22.93
N MET A 392 -22.22 -0.49 -23.97
CA MET A 392 -22.45 0.46 -25.07
C MET A 392 -23.49 -0.07 -26.06
N PRO A 393 -24.43 0.78 -26.54
CA PRO A 393 -25.33 0.40 -27.63
C PRO A 393 -24.56 0.05 -28.90
N SER A 394 -24.99 -0.97 -29.66
CA SER A 394 -24.33 -1.46 -30.88
C SER A 394 -24.06 -0.34 -31.93
N SER A 395 -24.88 0.69 -31.97
CA SER A 395 -24.71 1.87 -32.85
C SER A 395 -23.50 2.76 -32.49
N ALA A 396 -23.04 2.74 -31.23
CA ALA A 396 -21.88 3.51 -30.79
C ALA A 396 -20.55 2.74 -31.06
N VAL A 397 -20.58 1.42 -31.01
CA VAL A 397 -19.42 0.58 -31.32
C VAL A 397 -19.03 0.73 -32.80
N ALA A 398 -20.01 0.78 -33.71
CA ALA A 398 -19.76 0.95 -35.15
C ALA A 398 -19.09 2.29 -35.51
N ARG A 399 -19.33 3.37 -34.73
CA ARG A 399 -18.68 4.68 -34.96
C ARG A 399 -17.24 4.73 -34.42
N ALA A 400 -16.93 3.97 -33.36
CA ALA A 400 -15.59 3.91 -32.77
C ALA A 400 -14.60 3.09 -33.60
N THR A 401 -15.10 2.16 -34.45
CA THR A 401 -14.30 1.27 -35.31
C THR A 401 -14.19 1.71 -36.74
N ALA A 402 -14.93 2.77 -37.17
CA ALA A 402 -14.84 3.30 -38.53
C ALA A 402 -13.47 3.97 -38.77
N PRO A 403 -12.75 3.66 -39.84
CA PRO A 403 -11.51 4.33 -40.18
C PRO A 403 -11.82 5.80 -40.45
N LYS A 404 -11.10 6.73 -39.78
CA LYS A 404 -11.17 8.17 -40.10
C LYS A 404 -10.69 8.31 -41.52
N SER A 405 -11.61 8.63 -42.44
CA SER A 405 -11.26 9.04 -43.79
C SER A 405 -10.34 10.26 -43.72
N ALA A 406 -9.24 10.18 -44.47
CA ALA A 406 -8.17 11.15 -44.56
C ALA A 406 -8.63 12.50 -45.05
#